data_223becf9e38867159a4188b838bacc3b
#
_entry.id   223becf9e38867159a4188b838bacc3b
#
_cell.length_a   1.000
_cell.length_b   1.000
_cell.length_c   1.000
_cell.angle_alpha   90.00
_cell.angle_beta   90.00
_cell.angle_gamma   90.00
#
_symmetry.space_group_name_H-M   'P 1'
#
loop_
_entity.id
_entity.type
_entity.pdbx_description
1 polymer ?
#
loop_
_entity_poly.entity_id
_entity_poly.type
_entity_poly.pdbx_seq_one_letter_code
_entity_poly.pdbx_strand_id
1 'polypeptide(L)'
;MAEAVQTMHVDVVSAEEQIYSGEAEFVVLPGEAGELGIYPRHTPLITRIKPGEVRIKPAGGGAEEFIFVAGGVLEVQPKMVTVLADTAIRGADLDEAKATEALKQAEEARKNAQGKQEVATVEAELAMLAAQLAAIRKLRGKR
;
A
#
# COMPACT_ATOMS: atom_id res chain seq x y z
N MET A 1 -11.18 19.36 29.63
CA MET A 1 -11.90 18.82 28.46
C MET A 1 -10.93 18.33 27.42
N ALA A 2 -11.04 17.08 27.03
CA ALA A 2 -10.17 16.58 25.97
C ALA A 2 -10.59 17.18 24.63
N GLU A 3 -9.63 17.62 23.85
CA GLU A 3 -9.90 18.07 22.48
C GLU A 3 -10.29 16.87 21.62
N ALA A 4 -11.20 17.08 20.68
CA ALA A 4 -11.56 16.07 19.72
C ALA A 4 -10.32 15.75 18.84
N VAL A 5 -10.07 14.46 18.60
CA VAL A 5 -9.01 14.05 17.71
C VAL A 5 -9.36 14.49 16.29
N GLN A 6 -8.41 15.17 15.64
CA GLN A 6 -8.60 15.58 14.27
C GLN A 6 -8.53 14.37 13.35
N THR A 7 -9.38 14.38 12.33
CA THR A 7 -9.44 13.30 11.35
C THR A 7 -9.38 13.86 9.94
N MET A 8 -9.10 12.99 9.00
CA MET A 8 -9.16 13.28 7.58
C MET A 8 -9.80 12.09 6.88
N HIS A 9 -10.43 12.34 5.75
CA HIS A 9 -11.00 11.27 4.96
C HIS A 9 -9.91 10.57 4.15
N VAL A 10 -9.88 9.24 4.17
CA VAL A 10 -8.93 8.44 3.40
C VAL A 10 -9.67 7.53 2.45
N ASP A 11 -9.34 7.60 1.18
CA ASP A 11 -9.81 6.67 0.15
C ASP A 11 -8.62 5.93 -0.43
N VAL A 12 -8.75 4.62 -0.55
CA VAL A 12 -7.81 3.78 -1.30
C VAL A 12 -8.59 3.13 -2.42
N VAL A 13 -8.24 3.47 -3.65
CA VAL A 13 -8.97 3.07 -4.85
C VAL A 13 -8.01 2.40 -5.83
N SER A 14 -8.42 1.28 -6.39
CA SER A 14 -7.75 0.67 -7.54
C SER A 14 -8.59 0.89 -8.79
N ALA A 15 -8.09 0.47 -9.96
CA ALA A 15 -8.83 0.57 -11.20
C ALA A 15 -10.15 -0.23 -11.18
N GLU A 16 -10.23 -1.22 -10.33
CA GLU A 16 -11.36 -2.15 -10.29
C GLU A 16 -12.38 -1.82 -9.21
N GLU A 17 -11.93 -1.33 -8.06
CA GLU A 17 -12.82 -1.10 -6.93
C GLU A 17 -12.27 -0.11 -5.91
N GLN A 18 -13.15 0.37 -5.07
CA GLN A 18 -12.78 1.12 -3.88
C GLN A 18 -12.47 0.13 -2.76
N ILE A 19 -11.21 0.10 -2.33
CA ILE A 19 -10.73 -0.85 -1.34
C ILE A 19 -11.03 -0.39 0.09
N TYR A 20 -10.89 0.91 0.34
CA TYR A 20 -11.11 1.51 1.65
C TYR A 20 -11.66 2.92 1.50
N SER A 21 -12.57 3.29 2.38
CA SER A 21 -13.06 4.67 2.50
C SER A 21 -13.49 4.91 3.94
N GLY A 22 -12.96 5.93 4.57
CA GLY A 22 -13.33 6.26 5.93
C GLY A 22 -12.51 7.37 6.54
N GLU A 23 -12.91 7.79 7.73
CA GLU A 23 -12.18 8.80 8.50
C GLU A 23 -11.02 8.17 9.25
N ALA A 24 -9.89 8.84 9.25
CA ALA A 24 -8.67 8.33 9.86
C ALA A 24 -7.95 9.41 10.67
N GLU A 25 -7.23 8.96 11.69
CA GLU A 25 -6.36 9.83 12.50
C GLU A 25 -5.02 10.06 11.83
N PHE A 26 -4.51 9.04 11.13
CA PHE A 26 -3.30 9.15 10.31
C PHE A 26 -3.24 8.01 9.30
N VAL A 27 -2.38 8.16 8.31
CA VAL A 27 -2.06 7.12 7.34
C VAL A 27 -0.55 7.09 7.07
N VAL A 28 0.01 5.91 6.94
CA VAL A 28 1.43 5.72 6.62
C VAL A 28 1.52 4.98 5.29
N LEU A 29 2.35 5.48 4.38
CA LEU A 29 2.41 5.01 3.01
C LEU A 29 3.87 4.82 2.55
N PRO A 30 4.11 3.88 1.62
CA PRO A 30 5.45 3.65 1.07
C PRO A 30 5.79 4.65 -0.04
N GLY A 31 6.29 5.83 0.31
CA GLY A 31 6.75 6.81 -0.67
C GLY A 31 8.03 6.38 -1.39
N GLU A 32 8.31 6.98 -2.55
CA GLU A 32 9.52 6.66 -3.33
C GLU A 32 10.81 6.89 -2.55
N ALA A 33 10.86 7.94 -1.78
CA ALA A 33 12.06 8.31 -1.01
C ALA A 33 12.04 7.77 0.42
N GLY A 34 11.04 6.99 0.77
CA GLY A 34 10.87 6.44 2.10
C GLY A 34 9.42 6.51 2.57
N GLU A 35 9.18 5.98 3.74
CA GLU A 35 7.86 5.92 4.34
C GLU A 35 7.35 7.33 4.66
N LEU A 36 6.08 7.60 4.32
CA LEU A 36 5.42 8.89 4.57
C LEU A 36 4.33 8.70 5.61
N GLY A 37 4.36 9.53 6.66
CA GLY A 37 3.28 9.61 7.63
C GLY A 37 2.46 10.86 7.38
N ILE A 38 1.17 10.71 7.12
CA ILE A 38 0.26 11.81 6.81
C ILE A 38 -0.76 11.97 7.94
N TYR A 39 -0.79 13.15 8.52
CA TYR A 39 -1.75 13.55 9.55
C TYR A 39 -2.72 14.59 9.00
N PRO A 40 -3.87 14.79 9.65
CA PRO A 40 -4.83 15.81 9.23
C PRO A 40 -4.19 17.20 9.10
N ARG A 41 -4.68 17.99 8.16
CA ARG A 41 -4.18 19.33 7.83
C ARG A 41 -2.79 19.33 7.21
N HIS A 42 -2.37 18.21 6.64
CA HIS A 42 -1.10 18.15 5.93
C HIS A 42 -1.14 19.06 4.69
N THR A 43 -0.01 19.68 4.40
CA THR A 43 0.17 20.49 3.18
C THR A 43 -0.14 19.64 1.94
N PRO A 44 -0.82 20.19 0.94
CA PRO A 44 -1.10 19.47 -0.29
C PRO A 44 0.16 18.88 -0.91
N LEU A 45 0.05 17.63 -1.37
CA LEU A 45 1.17 16.87 -1.92
C LEU A 45 0.64 15.88 -2.95
N ILE A 46 1.34 15.75 -4.07
CA ILE A 46 1.13 14.65 -5.01
C ILE A 46 2.47 13.97 -5.21
N THR A 47 2.51 12.67 -4.98
CA THR A 47 3.73 11.89 -5.14
C THR A 47 3.42 10.46 -5.53
N ARG A 48 4.42 9.78 -6.09
CA ARG A 48 4.30 8.36 -6.37
C ARG A 48 4.56 7.55 -5.11
N ILE A 49 3.92 6.40 -5.03
CA ILE A 49 4.19 5.41 -3.99
C ILE A 49 4.71 4.14 -4.65
N LYS A 50 5.60 3.47 -3.96
CA LYS A 50 6.16 2.19 -4.41
C LYS A 50 5.35 1.03 -3.86
N PRO A 51 5.53 -0.20 -4.38
CA PRO A 51 4.87 -1.36 -3.79
C PRO A 51 5.19 -1.49 -2.31
N GLY A 52 4.17 -1.70 -1.51
CA GLY A 52 4.32 -1.80 -0.06
C GLY A 52 3.00 -1.76 0.67
N GLU A 53 3.08 -1.53 1.96
CA GLU A 53 1.96 -1.55 2.88
C GLU A 53 1.49 -0.13 3.21
N VAL A 54 0.18 0.09 3.09
CA VAL A 54 -0.48 1.29 3.58
C VAL A 54 -1.10 0.94 4.93
N ARG A 55 -0.80 1.71 5.97
CA ARG A 55 -1.37 1.54 7.31
C ARG A 55 -2.29 2.71 7.61
N ILE A 56 -3.52 2.43 7.97
CA ILE A 56 -4.52 3.45 8.25
C ILE A 56 -5.00 3.29 9.69
N LYS A 57 -4.91 4.35 10.47
CA LYS A 57 -5.48 4.37 11.82
C LYS A 57 -6.88 4.95 11.74
N PRO A 58 -7.94 4.12 11.83
CA PRO A 58 -9.30 4.63 11.75
C PRO A 58 -9.63 5.56 12.92
N ALA A 59 -10.51 6.51 12.65
CA ALA A 59 -11.07 7.36 13.69
C ALA A 59 -11.91 6.53 14.66
N GLY A 60 -11.99 6.97 15.92
CA GLY A 60 -12.82 6.30 16.92
C GLY A 60 -12.13 5.15 17.66
N GLY A 61 -10.82 5.01 17.53
CA GLY A 61 -10.04 4.07 18.34
C GLY A 61 -10.01 2.63 17.84
N GLY A 62 -10.41 2.37 16.60
CA GLY A 62 -10.34 1.03 16.02
C GLY A 62 -8.92 0.56 15.76
N ALA A 63 -8.77 -0.73 15.44
CA ALA A 63 -7.48 -1.30 15.07
C ALA A 63 -7.01 -0.75 13.72
N GLU A 64 -5.69 -0.66 13.54
CA GLU A 64 -5.12 -0.24 12.27
C GLU A 64 -5.55 -1.17 11.13
N GLU A 65 -5.86 -0.56 9.99
CA GLU A 65 -6.14 -1.28 8.76
C GLU A 65 -4.85 -1.36 7.93
N PHE A 66 -4.63 -2.50 7.30
CA PHE A 66 -3.47 -2.74 6.46
C PHE A 66 -3.93 -3.07 5.04
N ILE A 67 -3.36 -2.36 4.07
CA ILE A 67 -3.67 -2.57 2.66
C ILE A 67 -2.35 -2.66 1.90
N PHE A 68 -2.14 -3.75 1.20
CA PHE A 68 -1.01 -3.86 0.29
C PHE A 68 -1.35 -3.12 -1.00
N VAL A 69 -0.44 -2.27 -1.48
CA VAL A 69 -0.56 -1.60 -2.77
C VAL A 69 0.64 -1.96 -3.65
N ALA A 70 0.39 -2.14 -4.93
CA ALA A 70 1.43 -2.50 -5.90
C ALA A 70 2.05 -1.28 -6.57
N GLY A 71 1.97 -0.13 -5.91
CA GLY A 71 2.40 1.14 -6.44
C GLY A 71 1.20 2.01 -6.76
N GLY A 72 1.44 3.21 -7.24
CA GLY A 72 0.40 4.15 -7.59
C GLY A 72 0.77 5.59 -7.27
N VAL A 73 -0.24 6.40 -7.04
CA VAL A 73 -0.10 7.83 -6.77
C VAL A 73 -0.84 8.20 -5.49
N LEU A 74 -0.21 9.00 -4.67
CA LEU A 74 -0.77 9.57 -3.46
C LEU A 74 -1.10 11.03 -3.71
N GLU A 75 -2.34 11.43 -3.40
CA GLU A 75 -2.76 12.82 -3.38
C GLU A 75 -3.16 13.19 -1.96
N VAL A 76 -2.53 14.22 -1.41
CA VAL A 76 -2.80 14.71 -0.06
C VAL A 76 -3.43 16.10 -0.13
N GLN A 77 -4.54 16.26 0.57
CA GLN A 77 -5.20 17.54 0.83
C GLN A 77 -5.40 17.65 2.35
N PRO A 78 -5.61 18.85 2.90
CA PRO A 78 -5.71 19.00 4.36
C PRO A 78 -6.79 18.14 5.03
N LYS A 79 -7.87 17.85 4.31
CA LYS A 79 -9.00 17.06 4.86
C LYS A 79 -9.19 15.72 4.18
N MET A 80 -8.40 15.41 3.15
CA MET A 80 -8.60 14.21 2.36
C MET A 80 -7.29 13.67 1.82
N VAL A 81 -7.14 12.35 1.91
CA VAL A 81 -6.02 11.63 1.34
C VAL A 81 -6.59 10.60 0.37
N THR A 82 -6.09 10.61 -0.86
CA THR A 82 -6.52 9.66 -1.89
C THR A 82 -5.32 8.86 -2.36
N VAL A 83 -5.44 7.54 -2.28
CA VAL A 83 -4.46 6.61 -2.81
C VAL A 83 -5.05 5.97 -4.07
N LEU A 84 -4.46 6.29 -5.21
CA LEU A 84 -4.83 5.68 -6.50
C LEU A 84 -3.82 4.58 -6.77
N ALA A 85 -4.17 3.37 -6.36
CA ALA A 85 -3.26 2.23 -6.46
C ALA A 85 -3.39 1.52 -7.80
N ASP A 86 -2.27 1.02 -8.31
CA ASP A 86 -2.29 0.16 -9.50
C ASP A 86 -3.03 -1.14 -9.18
N THR A 87 -2.73 -1.71 -8.02
CA THR A 87 -3.45 -2.84 -7.45
C THR A 87 -3.45 -2.66 -5.92
N ALA A 88 -4.56 -3.00 -5.30
CA ALA A 88 -4.66 -2.93 -3.84
C ALA A 88 -5.36 -4.18 -3.30
N ILE A 89 -4.82 -4.72 -2.20
CA ILE A 89 -5.37 -5.93 -1.55
C ILE A 89 -5.43 -5.66 -0.06
N ARG A 90 -6.60 -5.86 0.55
CA ARG A 90 -6.74 -5.74 2.00
C ARG A 90 -5.86 -6.78 2.70
N GLY A 91 -5.29 -6.41 3.86
CA GLY A 91 -4.43 -7.30 4.63
C GLY A 91 -5.09 -8.64 4.94
N ALA A 92 -6.39 -8.63 5.21
CA ALA A 92 -7.15 -9.85 5.51
C ALA A 92 -7.25 -10.82 4.32
N ASP A 93 -7.09 -10.30 3.11
CA ASP A 93 -7.22 -11.10 1.88
C ASP A 93 -5.87 -11.55 1.31
N LEU A 94 -4.78 -11.19 1.97
CA LEU A 94 -3.43 -11.60 1.53
C LEU A 94 -3.20 -13.08 1.83
N ASP A 95 -2.71 -13.81 0.82
CA ASP A 95 -2.42 -15.24 0.91
C ASP A 95 -0.93 -15.48 0.68
N GLU A 96 -0.21 -15.89 1.75
CA GLU A 96 1.23 -16.12 1.70
C GLU A 96 1.61 -17.25 0.73
N ALA A 97 0.83 -18.31 0.69
CA ALA A 97 1.12 -19.45 -0.18
C ALA A 97 1.06 -19.06 -1.66
N LYS A 98 0.02 -18.30 -2.03
CA LYS A 98 -0.11 -17.81 -3.41
C LYS A 98 0.99 -16.82 -3.77
N ALA A 99 1.33 -15.92 -2.84
CA ALA A 99 2.38 -14.95 -3.06
C ALA A 99 3.75 -15.61 -3.21
N THR A 100 4.04 -16.62 -2.41
CA THR A 100 5.29 -17.39 -2.49
C THR A 100 5.41 -18.13 -3.82
N GLU A 101 4.33 -18.77 -4.25
CA GLU A 101 4.31 -19.49 -5.53
C GLU A 101 4.49 -18.52 -6.71
N ALA A 102 3.80 -17.38 -6.68
CA ALA A 102 3.92 -16.37 -7.71
C ALA A 102 5.34 -15.81 -7.78
N LEU A 103 5.97 -15.56 -6.63
CA LEU A 103 7.34 -15.08 -6.57
C LEU A 103 8.31 -16.09 -7.20
N LYS A 104 8.13 -17.37 -6.88
CA LYS A 104 8.95 -18.44 -7.43
C LYS A 104 8.83 -18.52 -8.95
N GLN A 105 7.60 -18.44 -9.47
CA GLN A 105 7.36 -18.41 -10.91
C GLN A 105 8.00 -17.19 -11.58
N ALA A 106 7.92 -16.03 -10.95
CA ALA A 106 8.52 -14.81 -11.48
C ALA A 106 10.06 -14.89 -11.48
N GLU A 107 10.66 -15.51 -10.46
CA GLU A 107 12.12 -15.75 -10.43
C GLU A 107 12.57 -16.65 -11.57
N GLU A 108 11.80 -17.70 -11.89
CA GLU A 108 12.08 -18.57 -13.02
C GLU A 108 11.94 -17.82 -14.34
N ALA A 109 10.91 -16.99 -14.48
CA ALA A 109 10.72 -16.15 -15.66
C ALA A 109 11.89 -15.17 -15.86
N ARG A 110 12.43 -14.64 -14.75
CA ARG A 110 13.59 -13.75 -14.76
C ARG A 110 14.82 -14.41 -15.37
N LYS A 111 15.05 -15.68 -15.03
CA LYS A 111 16.19 -16.45 -15.56
C LYS A 111 16.08 -16.67 -17.07
N ASN A 112 14.86 -16.72 -17.60
CA ASN A 112 14.58 -16.99 -19.02
C ASN A 112 14.30 -15.71 -19.81
N ALA A 113 14.24 -14.54 -19.16
CA ALA A 113 13.92 -13.29 -19.81
C ALA A 113 15.06 -12.82 -20.74
N GLN A 114 14.69 -12.34 -21.91
CA GLN A 114 15.61 -11.82 -22.91
C GLN A 114 15.19 -10.41 -23.28
N GLY A 115 16.18 -9.54 -23.46
CA GLY A 115 15.93 -8.15 -23.80
C GLY A 115 15.60 -7.29 -22.58
N LYS A 116 15.93 -5.99 -22.71
CA LYS A 116 15.80 -5.04 -21.58
C LYS A 116 14.36 -4.86 -21.11
N GLN A 117 13.42 -4.82 -22.05
CA GLN A 117 12.01 -4.55 -21.69
C GLN A 117 11.38 -5.73 -20.96
N GLU A 118 11.67 -6.96 -21.40
CA GLU A 118 11.20 -8.17 -20.75
C GLU A 118 11.80 -8.30 -19.35
N VAL A 119 13.10 -8.07 -19.22
CA VAL A 119 13.80 -8.10 -17.93
C VAL A 119 13.21 -7.05 -16.99
N ALA A 120 12.99 -5.81 -17.46
CA ALA A 120 12.41 -4.75 -16.63
C ALA A 120 11.02 -5.10 -16.13
N THR A 121 10.19 -5.70 -16.97
CA THR A 121 8.83 -6.12 -16.60
C THR A 121 8.87 -7.18 -15.51
N VAL A 122 9.72 -8.20 -15.66
CA VAL A 122 9.86 -9.27 -14.68
C VAL A 122 10.43 -8.76 -13.37
N GLU A 123 11.42 -7.86 -13.43
CA GLU A 123 11.98 -7.26 -12.21
C GLU A 123 10.96 -6.42 -11.45
N ALA A 124 10.09 -5.69 -12.15
CA ALA A 124 9.01 -4.95 -11.50
C ALA A 124 8.03 -5.89 -10.80
N GLU A 125 7.67 -7.00 -11.45
CA GLU A 125 6.82 -8.02 -10.86
C GLU A 125 7.45 -8.67 -9.64
N LEU A 126 8.74 -8.99 -9.70
CA LEU A 126 9.48 -9.55 -8.56
C LEU A 126 9.47 -8.58 -7.38
N ALA A 127 9.71 -7.30 -7.61
CA ALA A 127 9.69 -6.29 -6.55
C ALA A 127 8.31 -6.21 -5.89
N MET A 128 7.26 -6.25 -6.67
CA MET A 128 5.88 -6.24 -6.17
C MET A 128 5.60 -7.46 -5.30
N LEU A 129 5.95 -8.65 -5.77
CA LEU A 129 5.69 -9.90 -5.05
C LEU A 129 6.51 -10.00 -3.78
N ALA A 130 7.77 -9.53 -3.81
CA ALA A 130 8.60 -9.49 -2.61
C ALA A 130 8.01 -8.55 -1.55
N ALA A 131 7.49 -7.38 -1.97
CA ALA A 131 6.84 -6.44 -1.07
C ALA A 131 5.55 -7.03 -0.48
N GLN A 132 4.78 -7.75 -1.29
CA GLN A 132 3.56 -8.43 -0.84
C GLN A 132 3.88 -9.48 0.23
N LEU A 133 4.90 -10.31 0.02
CA LEU A 133 5.33 -11.30 1.02
C LEU A 133 5.82 -10.64 2.30
N ALA A 134 6.58 -9.54 2.18
CA ALA A 134 7.04 -8.80 3.35
C ALA A 134 5.85 -8.27 4.17
N ALA A 135 4.82 -7.74 3.50
CA ALA A 135 3.61 -7.26 4.16
C ALA A 135 2.87 -8.39 4.89
N ILE A 136 2.73 -9.56 4.25
CA ILE A 136 2.08 -10.73 4.85
C ILE A 136 2.83 -11.18 6.12
N ARG A 137 4.15 -11.29 6.03
CA ARG A 137 4.98 -11.72 7.16
C ARG A 137 4.92 -10.73 8.31
N LYS A 138 4.88 -9.44 8.00
CA LYS A 138 4.75 -8.39 8.99
C LYS A 138 3.42 -8.46 9.72
N LEU A 139 2.32 -8.70 9.00
CA LEU A 139 1.01 -8.88 9.60
C LEU A 139 0.95 -10.10 10.52
N ARG A 140 1.58 -11.21 10.12
CA ARG A 140 1.64 -12.41 10.95
C ARG A 140 2.40 -12.18 12.24
N GLY A 141 3.47 -11.42 12.19
CA GLY A 141 4.27 -11.08 13.36
C GLY A 141 3.56 -10.22 14.39
N LYS A 142 2.45 -9.59 14.01
CA LYS A 142 1.64 -8.73 14.90
C LYS A 142 0.47 -9.44 15.59
N ARG A 143 0.27 -10.71 15.30
CA ARG A 143 -0.80 -11.50 15.91
C ARG A 143 -0.40 -12.12 17.23
#